data_cee5a25d56b28c9759db85d23b53e197
#
_entry.id   cee5a25d56b28c9759db85d23b53e197
#
_cell.length_a   1.000
_cell.length_b   1.000
_cell.length_c   1.000
_cell.angle_alpha   90.00
_cell.angle_beta   90.00
_cell.angle_gamma   90.00
#
_symmetry.space_group_name_H-M   'P 1'
#
loop_
_entity.id
_entity.type
_entity.pdbx_description
1 polymer ?
#
loop_
_entity_poly.entity_id
_entity_poly.type
_entity_poly.pdbx_seq_one_letter_code
_entity_poly.pdbx_strand_id
1 'polypeptide(L)'
;MNEQSTDLREAVRRRYAAAAVQVTEGAAACCGPEPVEVDADFGSSLYAADERDALPVEAVAASLGCGNPTAVAELRAGERVLDLGSGGGIDVLLSARRVGPTGKAYGLDMTDEMLELAVANAAKAGATNVEFLKGTIEAIPLPADTVDVVISNCVINLSTDKAAVFAETFRVLRPGGRIGVSDIVSDDSLTVEQRAERGDYVGCIAGALSFAEYRAGLEAAGFTGVEITPTHPVADGMHSALIRAVKPAGTGNGSRRLP
;
A
#
# COMPACT_ATOMS: atom_id res chain seq x y z
N MET A 1 -17.10 -0.50 -16.22
CA MET A 1 -16.16 -1.51 -15.73
C MET A 1 -16.15 -2.62 -16.76
N ASN A 2 -14.99 -2.95 -17.34
CA ASN A 2 -14.86 -3.96 -18.40
C ASN A 2 -14.77 -5.36 -17.74
N GLU A 3 -15.27 -6.41 -18.38
CA GLU A 3 -15.28 -7.80 -17.90
C GLU A 3 -13.86 -8.27 -17.52
N GLN A 4 -12.85 -7.95 -18.33
CA GLN A 4 -11.43 -8.23 -18.06
C GLN A 4 -10.90 -7.59 -16.76
N SER A 5 -11.39 -6.39 -16.43
CA SER A 5 -11.01 -5.66 -15.21
C SER A 5 -11.58 -6.34 -13.95
N THR A 6 -12.78 -6.93 -14.06
CA THR A 6 -13.42 -7.67 -12.98
C THR A 6 -12.71 -9.01 -12.75
N ASP A 7 -12.36 -9.72 -13.81
CA ASP A 7 -11.65 -11.01 -13.75
C ASP A 7 -10.26 -10.85 -13.11
N LEU A 8 -9.54 -9.78 -13.43
CA LEU A 8 -8.21 -9.52 -12.89
C LEU A 8 -8.26 -9.17 -11.40
N ARG A 9 -9.21 -8.33 -10.98
CA ARG A 9 -9.41 -8.01 -9.55
C ARG A 9 -9.73 -9.27 -8.75
N GLU A 10 -10.58 -10.15 -9.30
CA GLU A 10 -10.94 -11.40 -8.65
C GLU A 10 -9.74 -12.37 -8.59
N ALA A 11 -8.87 -12.42 -9.59
CA ALA A 11 -7.63 -13.20 -9.55
C ALA A 11 -6.69 -12.71 -8.43
N VAL A 12 -6.52 -11.39 -8.30
CA VAL A 12 -5.76 -10.78 -7.21
C VAL A 12 -6.37 -11.17 -5.85
N ARG A 13 -7.69 -10.96 -5.67
CA ARG A 13 -8.39 -11.30 -4.43
C ARG A 13 -8.17 -12.75 -4.01
N ARG A 14 -8.33 -13.71 -4.95
CA ARG A 14 -8.14 -15.15 -4.68
C ARG A 14 -6.71 -15.49 -4.25
N ARG A 15 -5.70 -14.89 -4.87
CA ARG A 15 -4.31 -15.14 -4.50
C ARG A 15 -4.02 -14.67 -3.08
N TYR A 16 -4.45 -13.45 -2.73
CA TYR A 16 -4.23 -12.90 -1.39
C TYR A 16 -5.07 -13.61 -0.32
N ALA A 17 -6.31 -14.04 -0.63
CA ALA A 17 -7.11 -14.89 0.25
C ALA A 17 -6.40 -16.22 0.55
N ALA A 18 -5.86 -16.89 -0.46
CA ALA A 18 -5.11 -18.12 -0.29
C ALA A 18 -3.84 -17.92 0.57
N ALA A 19 -3.12 -16.82 0.38
CA ALA A 19 -1.96 -16.48 1.19
C ALA A 19 -2.33 -16.27 2.68
N ALA A 20 -3.45 -15.58 2.98
CA ALA A 20 -3.92 -15.39 4.35
C ALA A 20 -4.26 -16.72 5.05
N VAL A 21 -4.95 -17.63 4.33
CA VAL A 21 -5.31 -18.96 4.83
C VAL A 21 -4.05 -19.79 5.12
N GLN A 22 -3.06 -19.78 4.23
CA GLN A 22 -1.79 -20.50 4.45
C GLN A 22 -1.06 -20.04 5.72
N VAL A 23 -1.04 -18.73 5.97
CA VAL A 23 -0.43 -18.17 7.19
C VAL A 23 -1.20 -18.58 8.44
N THR A 24 -2.54 -18.63 8.37
CA THR A 24 -3.40 -18.94 9.52
C THR A 24 -3.40 -20.42 9.88
N GLU A 25 -3.39 -21.31 8.89
CA GLU A 25 -3.43 -22.77 9.10
C GLU A 25 -2.06 -23.36 9.44
N GLY A 26 -0.99 -22.57 9.35
CA GLY A 26 0.38 -23.07 9.46
C GLY A 26 0.75 -24.01 8.31
N ALA A 27 2.01 -24.21 8.01
CA ALA A 27 2.52 -25.06 6.92
C ALA A 27 2.21 -26.58 7.06
N ALA A 28 1.12 -26.96 7.71
CA ALA A 28 0.69 -28.34 7.95
C ALA A 28 -0.30 -28.88 6.92
N ALA A 29 -0.69 -28.09 5.91
CA ALA A 29 -1.54 -28.58 4.81
C ALA A 29 -0.70 -29.35 3.80
N CYS A 30 -0.57 -30.66 3.99
CA CYS A 30 0.12 -31.58 3.08
C CYS A 30 -0.45 -31.66 1.64
N CYS A 31 -1.45 -30.86 1.26
CA CYS A 31 -2.12 -30.89 -0.04
C CYS A 31 -2.65 -29.52 -0.51
N GLY A 32 -1.97 -28.42 -0.16
CA GLY A 32 -2.31 -27.08 -0.63
C GLY A 32 -1.61 -26.69 -1.93
N PRO A 33 -2.02 -25.60 -2.61
CA PRO A 33 -1.27 -25.05 -3.74
C PRO A 33 0.15 -24.72 -3.30
N GLU A 34 1.09 -24.77 -4.24
CA GLU A 34 2.53 -24.53 -3.98
C GLU A 34 2.73 -23.26 -3.15
N PRO A 35 3.67 -23.28 -2.19
CA PRO A 35 3.99 -22.09 -1.39
C PRO A 35 4.32 -20.94 -2.34
N VAL A 36 3.80 -19.75 -2.04
CA VAL A 36 4.24 -18.54 -2.74
C VAL A 36 5.70 -18.33 -2.36
N GLU A 37 6.63 -18.70 -3.25
CA GLU A 37 8.04 -18.39 -3.07
C GLU A 37 8.17 -16.86 -3.06
N VAL A 38 8.50 -16.30 -1.91
CA VAL A 38 8.81 -14.88 -1.77
C VAL A 38 10.32 -14.75 -1.94
N ASP A 39 10.73 -14.11 -3.02
CA ASP A 39 12.14 -13.81 -3.26
C ASP A 39 12.70 -12.95 -2.12
N ALA A 40 14.01 -13.04 -1.86
CA ALA A 40 14.69 -12.30 -0.78
C ALA A 40 14.53 -10.76 -0.91
N ASP A 41 14.19 -10.29 -2.10
CA ASP A 41 13.96 -8.88 -2.42
C ASP A 41 12.52 -8.40 -2.12
N PHE A 42 11.66 -9.28 -1.57
CA PHE A 42 10.26 -8.99 -1.24
C PHE A 42 9.91 -9.42 0.19
N GLY A 43 8.82 -8.86 0.70
CA GLY A 43 8.21 -9.27 1.95
C GLY A 43 8.93 -8.77 3.19
N SER A 44 8.89 -9.58 4.24
CA SER A 44 9.34 -9.20 5.59
C SER A 44 10.85 -8.92 5.71
N SER A 45 11.67 -9.37 4.77
CA SER A 45 13.13 -9.10 4.74
C SER A 45 13.45 -7.61 4.61
N LEU A 46 12.53 -6.81 4.09
CA LEU A 46 12.69 -5.37 3.84
C LEU A 46 12.44 -4.49 5.09
N TYR A 47 12.03 -5.09 6.20
CA TYR A 47 11.85 -4.41 7.48
C TYR A 47 13.04 -4.66 8.40
N ALA A 48 13.39 -3.69 9.25
CA ALA A 48 14.45 -3.85 10.23
C ALA A 48 14.14 -4.98 11.23
N ALA A 49 15.16 -5.63 11.76
CA ALA A 49 14.99 -6.78 12.66
C ALA A 49 14.16 -6.41 13.90
N ASP A 50 14.43 -5.27 14.51
CA ASP A 50 13.70 -4.74 15.67
C ASP A 50 12.23 -4.41 15.35
N GLU A 51 11.92 -4.00 14.13
CA GLU A 51 10.53 -3.81 13.68
C GLU A 51 9.80 -5.15 13.58
N ARG A 52 10.45 -6.17 12.99
CA ARG A 52 9.87 -7.53 12.84
C ARG A 52 9.69 -8.23 14.18
N ASP A 53 10.73 -8.19 15.04
CA ASP A 53 10.73 -8.84 16.36
C ASP A 53 9.63 -8.28 17.28
N ALA A 54 9.18 -7.09 16.99
CA ALA A 54 8.15 -6.40 17.76
C ALA A 54 6.72 -6.70 17.29
N LEU A 55 6.54 -7.51 16.24
CA LEU A 55 5.24 -7.79 15.61
C LEU A 55 4.87 -9.29 15.73
N PRO A 56 3.56 -9.63 15.65
CA PRO A 56 3.13 -11.02 15.52
C PRO A 56 3.77 -11.70 14.29
N VAL A 57 4.21 -12.94 14.46
CA VAL A 57 4.88 -13.71 13.40
C VAL A 57 3.99 -13.84 12.15
N GLU A 58 2.69 -13.96 12.34
CA GLU A 58 1.73 -14.07 11.25
C GLU A 58 1.60 -12.77 10.45
N ALA A 59 1.73 -11.59 11.10
CA ALA A 59 1.75 -10.33 10.39
C ALA A 59 2.99 -10.21 9.49
N VAL A 60 4.14 -10.66 10.02
CA VAL A 60 5.42 -10.68 9.30
C VAL A 60 5.38 -11.69 8.13
N ALA A 61 4.81 -12.88 8.35
CA ALA A 61 4.70 -13.94 7.34
C ALA A 61 3.73 -13.59 6.20
N ALA A 62 2.72 -12.77 6.46
CA ALA A 62 1.76 -12.30 5.45
C ALA A 62 2.26 -11.10 4.64
N SER A 63 3.48 -10.60 4.87
CA SER A 63 4.05 -9.47 4.13
C SER A 63 4.52 -9.92 2.75
N LEU A 64 3.95 -9.33 1.70
CA LEU A 64 4.25 -9.58 0.29
C LEU A 64 4.69 -8.30 -0.44
N GLY A 65 5.00 -7.23 0.31
CA GLY A 65 5.38 -5.93 -0.25
C GLY A 65 6.81 -5.86 -0.77
N CYS A 66 7.11 -4.83 -1.53
CA CYS A 66 8.43 -4.59 -2.14
C CYS A 66 9.26 -3.51 -1.43
N GLY A 67 8.87 -3.07 -0.22
CA GLY A 67 9.58 -2.04 0.53
C GLY A 67 9.03 -1.80 1.94
N ASN A 68 9.50 -0.72 2.57
CA ASN A 68 9.03 -0.26 3.88
C ASN A 68 8.42 1.16 3.76
N PRO A 69 7.13 1.28 3.44
CA PRO A 69 6.49 2.58 3.23
C PRO A 69 6.37 3.39 4.54
N THR A 70 6.36 2.74 5.70
CA THR A 70 6.29 3.44 7.00
C THR A 70 7.56 4.24 7.29
N ALA A 71 8.73 3.76 6.84
CA ALA A 71 9.99 4.50 6.93
C ALA A 71 10.01 5.67 5.94
N VAL A 72 9.43 5.48 4.75
CA VAL A 72 9.39 6.49 3.69
C VAL A 72 8.49 7.66 4.04
N ALA A 73 7.34 7.40 4.65
CA ALA A 73 6.33 8.40 4.97
C ALA A 73 6.71 9.32 6.15
N GLU A 74 7.77 9.02 6.89
CA GLU A 74 8.23 9.81 8.04
C GLU A 74 7.09 10.12 9.04
N LEU A 75 6.45 9.08 9.55
CA LEU A 75 5.27 9.20 10.42
C LEU A 75 5.59 9.94 11.73
N ARG A 76 4.65 10.79 12.17
CA ARG A 76 4.77 11.64 13.37
C ARG A 76 3.71 11.26 14.40
N ALA A 77 4.04 11.50 15.67
CA ALA A 77 3.09 11.28 16.76
C ALA A 77 1.78 12.07 16.55
N GLY A 78 0.65 11.40 16.76
CA GLY A 78 -0.68 11.99 16.63
C GLY A 78 -1.27 11.97 15.22
N GLU A 79 -0.51 11.56 14.19
CA GLU A 79 -1.02 11.49 12.82
C GLU A 79 -2.04 10.37 12.63
N ARG A 80 -2.91 10.55 11.65
CA ARG A 80 -3.82 9.53 11.12
C ARG A 80 -3.25 9.00 9.81
N VAL A 81 -2.98 7.69 9.77
CA VAL A 81 -2.37 7.01 8.64
C VAL A 81 -3.37 6.06 8.02
N LEU A 82 -3.41 5.99 6.70
CA LEU A 82 -4.15 4.98 5.95
C LEU A 82 -3.16 4.13 5.14
N ASP A 83 -3.25 2.83 5.30
CA ASP A 83 -2.52 1.84 4.51
C ASP A 83 -3.45 1.25 3.45
N LEU A 84 -3.08 1.38 2.17
CA LEU A 84 -3.82 0.85 1.03
C LEU A 84 -3.37 -0.58 0.72
N GLY A 85 -4.29 -1.53 0.81
CA GLY A 85 -4.01 -2.96 0.66
C GLY A 85 -3.20 -3.49 1.84
N SER A 86 -3.74 -3.32 3.04
CA SER A 86 -3.03 -3.56 4.30
C SER A 86 -2.70 -5.03 4.58
N GLY A 87 -3.27 -5.98 3.83
CA GLY A 87 -3.02 -7.41 4.01
C GLY A 87 -3.17 -7.85 5.45
N GLY A 88 -2.22 -8.62 5.98
CA GLY A 88 -2.16 -9.08 7.37
C GLY A 88 -1.86 -8.00 8.41
N GLY A 89 -1.75 -6.72 8.02
CA GLY A 89 -1.69 -5.55 8.90
C GLY A 89 -0.29 -5.15 9.36
N ILE A 90 0.79 -5.61 8.74
CA ILE A 90 2.17 -5.28 9.18
C ILE A 90 2.42 -3.77 9.21
N ASP A 91 2.14 -3.05 8.10
CA ASP A 91 2.38 -1.62 7.98
C ASP A 91 1.40 -0.79 8.84
N VAL A 92 0.18 -1.29 9.07
CA VAL A 92 -0.79 -0.71 10.01
C VAL A 92 -0.27 -0.76 11.44
N LEU A 93 0.25 -1.91 11.88
CA LEU A 93 0.78 -2.08 13.24
C LEU A 93 2.04 -1.24 13.47
N LEU A 94 2.94 -1.18 12.49
CA LEU A 94 4.11 -0.30 12.54
C LEU A 94 3.70 1.17 12.59
N SER A 95 2.73 1.57 11.76
CA SER A 95 2.17 2.92 11.76
C SER A 95 1.55 3.27 13.10
N ALA A 96 0.72 2.39 13.67
CA ALA A 96 0.07 2.60 14.96
C ALA A 96 1.06 2.85 16.09
N ARG A 97 2.18 2.13 16.09
CA ARG A 97 3.27 2.33 17.07
C ARG A 97 3.96 3.68 16.88
N ARG A 98 4.27 4.07 15.64
CA ARG A 98 4.98 5.32 15.33
C ARG A 98 4.13 6.55 15.63
N VAL A 99 2.81 6.50 15.31
CA VAL A 99 1.93 7.64 15.59
C VAL A 99 1.50 7.72 17.07
N GLY A 100 1.70 6.64 17.83
CA GLY A 100 1.42 6.59 19.26
C GLY A 100 -0.07 6.66 19.61
N PRO A 101 -0.40 6.73 20.91
CA PRO A 101 -1.78 6.57 21.39
C PRO A 101 -2.74 7.73 21.01
N THR A 102 -2.22 8.87 20.58
CA THR A 102 -3.02 10.00 20.09
C THR A 102 -3.24 10.00 18.59
N GLY A 103 -2.49 9.15 17.85
CA GLY A 103 -2.66 8.94 16.44
C GLY A 103 -3.56 7.72 16.16
N LYS A 104 -3.81 7.45 14.87
CA LYS A 104 -4.61 6.32 14.43
C LYS A 104 -4.08 5.75 13.12
N ALA A 105 -4.08 4.43 13.00
CA ALA A 105 -3.76 3.75 11.75
C ALA A 105 -5.00 3.00 11.22
N TYR A 106 -5.32 3.25 9.96
CA TYR A 106 -6.36 2.55 9.21
C TYR A 106 -5.71 1.58 8.24
N GLY A 107 -6.23 0.35 8.14
CA GLY A 107 -5.87 -0.60 7.12
C GLY A 107 -7.04 -0.83 6.18
N LEU A 108 -6.85 -0.66 4.88
CA LEU A 108 -7.86 -0.94 3.86
C LEU A 108 -7.47 -2.19 3.08
N ASP A 109 -8.36 -3.17 3.02
CA ASP A 109 -8.20 -4.35 2.17
C ASP A 109 -9.55 -4.78 1.57
N MET A 110 -9.51 -5.43 0.41
CA MET A 110 -10.70 -5.97 -0.24
C MET A 110 -11.01 -7.42 0.14
N THR A 111 -10.06 -8.09 0.82
CA THR A 111 -10.06 -9.53 1.11
C THR A 111 -10.49 -9.78 2.55
N ASP A 112 -11.56 -10.52 2.76
CA ASP A 112 -12.08 -10.81 4.10
C ASP A 112 -11.05 -11.57 4.94
N GLU A 113 -10.40 -12.57 4.36
CA GLU A 113 -9.39 -13.42 5.00
C GLU A 113 -8.18 -12.62 5.48
N MET A 114 -7.76 -11.60 4.71
CA MET A 114 -6.68 -10.68 5.12
C MET A 114 -7.12 -9.77 6.27
N LEU A 115 -8.34 -9.25 6.22
CA LEU A 115 -8.88 -8.41 7.29
C LEU A 115 -9.04 -9.18 8.59
N GLU A 116 -9.50 -10.43 8.54
CA GLU A 116 -9.61 -11.31 9.72
C GLU A 116 -8.23 -11.56 10.33
N LEU A 117 -7.24 -11.87 9.51
CA LEU A 117 -5.85 -12.03 9.94
C LEU A 117 -5.30 -10.74 10.57
N ALA A 118 -5.53 -9.58 9.94
CA ALA A 118 -5.08 -8.28 10.43
C ALA A 118 -5.70 -7.92 11.80
N VAL A 119 -6.98 -8.19 11.99
CA VAL A 119 -7.68 -8.02 13.28
C VAL A 119 -7.08 -8.93 14.35
N ALA A 120 -6.83 -10.20 14.02
CA ALA A 120 -6.21 -11.14 14.96
C ALA A 120 -4.78 -10.69 15.33
N ASN A 121 -4.00 -10.22 14.37
CA ASN A 121 -2.66 -9.69 14.60
C ASN A 121 -2.67 -8.42 15.47
N ALA A 122 -3.61 -7.52 15.24
CA ALA A 122 -3.78 -6.32 16.06
C ALA A 122 -4.11 -6.67 17.53
N ALA A 123 -4.97 -7.65 17.74
CA ALA A 123 -5.30 -8.14 19.08
C ALA A 123 -4.06 -8.76 19.78
N LYS A 124 -3.28 -9.60 19.06
CA LYS A 124 -2.02 -10.19 19.58
C LYS A 124 -0.98 -9.11 19.92
N ALA A 125 -0.90 -8.06 19.09
CA ALA A 125 0.02 -6.93 19.32
C ALA A 125 -0.47 -5.95 20.41
N GLY A 126 -1.69 -6.10 20.91
CA GLY A 126 -2.31 -5.16 21.86
C GLY A 126 -2.51 -3.75 21.27
N ALA A 127 -2.64 -3.64 19.94
CA ALA A 127 -2.82 -2.36 19.25
C ALA A 127 -4.27 -1.87 19.40
N THR A 128 -4.47 -0.73 20.07
CA THR A 128 -5.80 -0.16 20.35
C THR A 128 -6.15 1.03 19.46
N ASN A 129 -5.20 1.56 18.71
CA ASN A 129 -5.33 2.72 17.83
C ASN A 129 -5.32 2.34 16.34
N VAL A 130 -5.85 1.16 16.02
CA VAL A 130 -6.00 0.65 14.66
C VAL A 130 -7.48 0.46 14.30
N GLU A 131 -7.78 0.53 13.00
CA GLU A 131 -9.10 0.20 12.45
C GLU A 131 -8.92 -0.39 11.06
N PHE A 132 -9.59 -1.54 10.79
CA PHE A 132 -9.54 -2.19 9.50
C PHE A 132 -10.85 -1.96 8.75
N LEU A 133 -10.72 -1.62 7.47
CA LEU A 133 -11.81 -1.21 6.59
C LEU A 133 -11.89 -2.18 5.41
N LYS A 134 -13.07 -2.70 5.13
CA LYS A 134 -13.31 -3.46 3.90
C LYS A 134 -13.65 -2.52 2.77
N GLY A 135 -12.90 -2.60 1.67
CA GLY A 135 -13.13 -1.78 0.49
C GLY A 135 -12.05 -1.96 -0.54
N THR A 136 -12.15 -1.21 -1.65
CA THR A 136 -11.13 -1.18 -2.68
C THR A 136 -10.40 0.16 -2.67
N ILE A 137 -9.16 0.16 -3.17
CA ILE A 137 -8.33 1.37 -3.20
C ILE A 137 -8.84 2.42 -4.19
N GLU A 138 -9.71 2.04 -5.13
CA GLU A 138 -10.41 2.93 -6.07
C GLU A 138 -11.67 3.59 -5.47
N ALA A 139 -12.13 3.13 -4.28
CA ALA A 139 -13.30 3.64 -3.59
C ALA A 139 -13.11 3.53 -2.07
N ILE A 140 -12.31 4.42 -1.51
CA ILE A 140 -11.89 4.38 -0.10
C ILE A 140 -13.07 4.76 0.81
N PRO A 141 -13.50 3.89 1.77
CA PRO A 141 -14.67 4.13 2.62
C PRO A 141 -14.37 5.10 3.80
N LEU A 142 -13.67 6.17 3.50
CA LEU A 142 -13.39 7.27 4.44
C LEU A 142 -13.88 8.59 3.84
N PRO A 143 -14.34 9.54 4.66
CA PRO A 143 -14.64 10.90 4.21
C PRO A 143 -13.41 11.61 3.63
N ALA A 144 -13.63 12.66 2.86
CA ALA A 144 -12.55 13.56 2.44
C ALA A 144 -11.83 14.16 3.65
N ASP A 145 -10.56 14.50 3.47
CA ASP A 145 -9.73 15.20 4.46
C ASP A 145 -9.67 14.49 5.84
N THR A 146 -9.67 13.16 5.85
CA THR A 146 -9.69 12.34 7.08
C THR A 146 -8.30 12.03 7.61
N VAL A 147 -7.32 11.77 6.73
CA VAL A 147 -5.99 11.27 7.10
C VAL A 147 -4.88 12.26 6.78
N ASP A 148 -3.81 12.18 7.55
CA ASP A 148 -2.62 13.02 7.39
C ASP A 148 -1.62 12.39 6.41
N VAL A 149 -1.59 11.05 6.40
CA VAL A 149 -0.66 10.26 5.59
C VAL A 149 -1.38 9.08 4.95
N VAL A 150 -1.07 8.81 3.68
CA VAL A 150 -1.42 7.56 3.02
C VAL A 150 -0.12 6.81 2.70
N ILE A 151 -0.10 5.53 3.03
CA ILE A 151 0.99 4.60 2.68
C ILE A 151 0.44 3.48 1.80
N SER A 152 1.31 2.83 1.05
CA SER A 152 1.00 1.62 0.28
C SER A 152 2.26 0.83 -0.02
N ASN A 153 2.16 -0.48 -0.08
CA ASN A 153 3.28 -1.39 -0.34
C ASN A 153 2.93 -2.37 -1.46
N CYS A 154 3.35 -2.10 -2.69
CA CYS A 154 3.14 -2.93 -3.88
C CYS A 154 1.67 -3.23 -4.24
N VAL A 155 0.75 -2.31 -3.98
CA VAL A 155 -0.69 -2.53 -4.21
C VAL A 155 -1.25 -1.68 -5.34
N ILE A 156 -0.75 -0.46 -5.55
CA ILE A 156 -1.30 0.46 -6.57
C ILE A 156 -1.19 -0.15 -7.97
N ASN A 157 -0.12 -0.87 -8.25
CA ASN A 157 0.08 -1.56 -9.53
C ASN A 157 -0.96 -2.66 -9.81
N LEU A 158 -1.60 -3.23 -8.78
CA LEU A 158 -2.66 -4.22 -8.92
C LEU A 158 -4.01 -3.61 -9.35
N SER A 159 -4.18 -2.31 -9.21
CA SER A 159 -5.39 -1.64 -9.68
C SER A 159 -5.46 -1.55 -11.19
N THR A 160 -6.65 -1.76 -11.73
CA THR A 160 -6.96 -1.54 -13.15
C THR A 160 -7.36 -0.09 -13.47
N ASP A 161 -7.58 0.73 -12.42
CA ASP A 161 -7.92 2.16 -12.52
C ASP A 161 -7.07 2.98 -11.55
N LYS A 162 -5.81 3.17 -11.91
CA LYS A 162 -4.86 3.92 -11.09
C LYS A 162 -5.22 5.40 -10.94
N ALA A 163 -5.94 5.96 -11.93
CA ALA A 163 -6.42 7.34 -11.86
C ALA A 163 -7.44 7.49 -10.73
N ALA A 164 -8.38 6.54 -10.58
CA ALA A 164 -9.29 6.50 -9.44
C ALA A 164 -8.55 6.34 -8.11
N VAL A 165 -7.51 5.49 -8.04
CA VAL A 165 -6.69 5.33 -6.82
C VAL A 165 -6.04 6.65 -6.42
N PHE A 166 -5.41 7.35 -7.35
CA PHE A 166 -4.76 8.64 -7.04
C PHE A 166 -5.78 9.70 -6.65
N ALA A 167 -6.94 9.75 -7.30
CA ALA A 167 -8.02 10.69 -6.95
C ALA A 167 -8.59 10.41 -5.55
N GLU A 168 -8.84 9.15 -5.19
CA GLU A 168 -9.33 8.76 -3.88
C GLU A 168 -8.29 9.00 -2.78
N THR A 169 -7.02 8.68 -3.04
CA THR A 169 -5.90 8.99 -2.16
C THR A 169 -5.81 10.50 -1.88
N PHE A 170 -5.92 11.32 -2.94
CA PHE A 170 -5.96 12.77 -2.80
C PHE A 170 -7.18 13.25 -2.00
N ARG A 171 -8.34 12.66 -2.27
CA ARG A 171 -9.60 13.02 -1.60
C ARG A 171 -9.52 12.80 -0.07
N VAL A 172 -9.03 11.65 0.37
CA VAL A 172 -9.01 11.30 1.80
C VAL A 172 -7.91 12.00 2.59
N LEU A 173 -6.84 12.44 1.93
CA LEU A 173 -5.78 13.23 2.54
C LEU A 173 -6.27 14.62 2.91
N ARG A 174 -5.86 15.13 4.07
CA ARG A 174 -6.03 16.52 4.46
C ARG A 174 -5.14 17.45 3.62
N PRO A 175 -5.52 18.72 3.45
CA PRO A 175 -4.60 19.72 2.92
C PRO A 175 -3.28 19.73 3.70
N GLY A 176 -2.15 19.64 3.00
CA GLY A 176 -0.82 19.47 3.60
C GLY A 176 -0.47 18.03 3.96
N GLY A 177 -1.37 17.06 3.75
CA GLY A 177 -1.11 15.64 3.92
C GLY A 177 -0.19 15.09 2.81
N ARG A 178 0.37 13.91 3.02
CA ARG A 178 1.38 13.33 2.14
C ARG A 178 1.15 11.85 1.87
N ILE A 179 1.78 11.36 0.81
CA ILE A 179 1.91 9.93 0.55
C ILE A 179 3.35 9.46 0.76
N GLY A 180 3.49 8.19 1.17
CA GLY A 180 4.74 7.45 1.18
C GLY A 180 4.47 6.03 0.69
N VAL A 181 4.83 5.76 -0.57
CA VAL A 181 4.51 4.50 -1.24
C VAL A 181 5.80 3.78 -1.60
N SER A 182 5.82 2.46 -1.43
CA SER A 182 6.79 1.57 -2.04
C SER A 182 6.09 0.78 -3.14
N ASP A 183 6.57 0.88 -4.38
CA ASP A 183 5.95 0.18 -5.51
C ASP A 183 6.99 -0.13 -6.59
N ILE A 184 6.65 -1.02 -7.53
CA ILE A 184 7.49 -1.29 -8.70
C ILE A 184 7.22 -0.23 -9.76
N VAL A 185 8.27 0.33 -10.34
CA VAL A 185 8.21 1.26 -11.46
C VAL A 185 9.07 0.75 -12.61
N SER A 186 8.69 1.07 -13.84
CA SER A 186 9.46 0.74 -15.04
C SER A 186 10.20 1.93 -15.59
N ASP A 187 11.27 1.67 -16.33
CA ASP A 187 11.88 2.67 -17.19
C ASP A 187 10.87 3.20 -18.21
N ASP A 188 10.96 4.49 -18.55
CA ASP A 188 10.04 5.15 -19.49
C ASP A 188 10.14 4.61 -20.92
N SER A 189 11.22 3.88 -21.24
CA SER A 189 11.44 3.24 -22.52
C SER A 189 10.65 1.95 -22.73
N LEU A 190 10.11 1.33 -21.66
CA LEU A 190 9.41 0.06 -21.74
C LEU A 190 7.92 0.26 -22.09
N THR A 191 7.46 -0.44 -23.13
CA THR A 191 6.03 -0.49 -23.46
C THR A 191 5.27 -1.36 -22.46
N VAL A 192 3.93 -1.24 -22.45
CA VAL A 192 3.05 -2.06 -21.59
C VAL A 192 3.26 -3.56 -21.85
N GLU A 193 3.41 -3.95 -23.13
CA GLU A 193 3.65 -5.34 -23.53
C GLU A 193 4.99 -5.85 -23.01
N GLN A 194 6.04 -5.03 -23.13
CA GLN A 194 7.36 -5.37 -22.62
C GLN A 194 7.41 -5.51 -21.09
N ARG A 195 6.62 -4.72 -20.35
CA ARG A 195 6.46 -4.89 -18.89
C ARG A 195 5.76 -6.22 -18.58
N ALA A 196 4.70 -6.58 -19.32
CA ALA A 196 3.96 -7.83 -19.14
C ALA A 196 4.82 -9.08 -19.42
N GLU A 197 5.83 -8.99 -20.28
CA GLU A 197 6.78 -10.08 -20.55
C GLU A 197 7.77 -10.33 -19.40
N ARG A 198 7.96 -9.38 -18.48
CA ARG A 198 8.93 -9.46 -17.38
C ARG A 198 8.36 -10.07 -16.10
N GLY A 199 7.06 -10.20 -16.00
CA GLY A 199 6.40 -10.79 -14.85
C GLY A 199 4.89 -10.68 -14.93
N ASP A 200 4.21 -11.38 -14.03
CA ASP A 200 2.76 -11.42 -14.03
C ASP A 200 2.15 -10.14 -13.40
N TYR A 201 0.85 -9.97 -13.62
CA TYR A 201 0.11 -8.84 -13.06
C TYR A 201 -0.05 -8.94 -11.54
N VAL A 202 -0.23 -10.17 -11.04
CA VAL A 202 -0.45 -10.42 -9.61
C VAL A 202 0.85 -10.25 -8.81
N GLY A 203 2.01 -10.36 -9.48
CA GLY A 203 3.32 -10.00 -8.96
C GLY A 203 3.67 -8.51 -9.05
N CYS A 204 2.71 -7.64 -9.36
CA CYS A 204 2.88 -6.16 -9.49
C CYS A 204 3.74 -5.69 -10.67
N ILE A 205 4.30 -6.58 -11.49
CA ILE A 205 5.22 -6.24 -12.58
C ILE A 205 4.47 -5.80 -13.84
N ALA A 206 3.55 -6.62 -14.34
CA ALA A 206 2.81 -6.30 -15.57
C ALA A 206 1.95 -5.04 -15.46
N GLY A 207 1.48 -4.72 -14.25
CA GLY A 207 0.69 -3.51 -13.97
C GLY A 207 1.51 -2.28 -13.60
N ALA A 208 2.84 -2.38 -13.54
CA ALA A 208 3.68 -1.28 -13.12
C ALA A 208 3.57 -0.07 -14.07
N LEU A 209 3.54 1.12 -13.50
CA LEU A 209 3.66 2.38 -14.23
C LEU A 209 5.14 2.70 -14.48
N SER A 210 5.44 3.44 -15.56
CA SER A 210 6.75 4.03 -15.73
C SER A 210 6.95 5.22 -14.78
N PHE A 211 8.19 5.67 -14.62
CA PHE A 211 8.49 6.87 -13.83
C PHE A 211 7.65 8.08 -14.27
N ALA A 212 7.55 8.31 -15.58
CA ALA A 212 6.77 9.41 -16.15
C ALA A 212 5.25 9.23 -15.93
N GLU A 213 4.73 8.02 -16.15
CA GLU A 213 3.30 7.71 -15.95
C GLU A 213 2.89 7.88 -14.49
N TYR A 214 3.71 7.40 -13.54
CA TYR A 214 3.42 7.52 -12.12
C TYR A 214 3.40 8.99 -11.67
N ARG A 215 4.40 9.78 -12.10
CA ARG A 215 4.48 11.22 -11.84
C ARG A 215 3.28 11.94 -12.43
N ALA A 216 2.99 11.73 -13.70
CA ALA A 216 1.87 12.38 -14.38
C ALA A 216 0.52 12.04 -13.73
N GLY A 217 0.31 10.80 -13.30
CA GLY A 217 -0.91 10.36 -12.61
C GLY A 217 -1.11 11.07 -11.27
N LEU A 218 -0.06 11.19 -10.45
CA LEU A 218 -0.11 11.92 -9.19
C LEU A 218 -0.35 13.42 -9.39
N GLU A 219 0.37 14.05 -10.33
CA GLU A 219 0.20 15.47 -10.66
C GLU A 219 -1.20 15.76 -11.20
N ALA A 220 -1.76 14.89 -12.05
CA ALA A 220 -3.13 15.01 -12.55
C ALA A 220 -4.19 14.91 -11.44
N ALA A 221 -3.93 14.14 -10.38
CA ALA A 221 -4.78 14.08 -9.19
C ALA A 221 -4.66 15.32 -8.28
N GLY A 222 -3.67 16.19 -8.51
CA GLY A 222 -3.46 17.43 -7.78
C GLY A 222 -2.31 17.40 -6.77
N PHE A 223 -1.54 16.32 -6.71
CA PHE A 223 -0.34 16.24 -5.88
C PHE A 223 0.79 17.14 -6.41
N THR A 224 1.65 17.58 -5.50
CA THR A 224 2.84 18.38 -5.79
C THR A 224 4.05 17.77 -5.11
N GLY A 225 5.26 18.19 -5.52
CA GLY A 225 6.50 17.68 -4.93
C GLY A 225 6.66 16.17 -5.15
N VAL A 226 6.29 15.66 -6.34
CA VAL A 226 6.38 14.24 -6.64
C VAL A 226 7.84 13.83 -6.79
N GLU A 227 8.29 12.97 -5.90
CA GLU A 227 9.62 12.36 -5.90
C GLU A 227 9.48 10.85 -6.08
N ILE A 228 10.20 10.27 -7.03
CA ILE A 228 10.24 8.84 -7.29
C ILE A 228 11.72 8.43 -7.31
N THR A 229 12.13 7.65 -6.31
CA THR A 229 13.51 7.24 -6.10
C THR A 229 13.62 5.72 -6.23
N PRO A 230 14.30 5.19 -7.27
CA PRO A 230 14.55 3.76 -7.37
C PRO A 230 15.45 3.29 -6.22
N THR A 231 15.19 2.08 -5.71
CA THR A 231 15.96 1.46 -4.61
C THR A 231 16.81 0.28 -5.10
N HIS A 232 16.21 -0.69 -5.75
CA HIS A 232 16.91 -1.86 -6.31
C HIS A 232 16.20 -2.35 -7.58
N PRO A 233 16.92 -3.00 -8.52
CA PRO A 233 16.32 -3.61 -9.69
C PRO A 233 15.57 -4.88 -9.28
N VAL A 234 14.38 -5.11 -9.87
CA VAL A 234 13.58 -6.32 -9.70
C VAL A 234 13.50 -7.15 -10.98
N ALA A 235 13.69 -6.51 -12.14
CA ALA A 235 13.85 -7.12 -13.45
C ALA A 235 14.54 -6.12 -14.39
N ASP A 236 14.85 -6.52 -15.62
CA ASP A 236 15.47 -5.63 -16.61
C ASP A 236 14.55 -4.43 -16.93
N GLY A 237 15.02 -3.22 -16.59
CA GLY A 237 14.26 -1.98 -16.69
C GLY A 237 13.07 -1.85 -15.72
N MET A 238 13.03 -2.66 -14.66
CA MET A 238 12.02 -2.61 -13.60
C MET A 238 12.69 -2.45 -12.24
N HIS A 239 12.18 -1.53 -11.43
CA HIS A 239 12.81 -1.15 -10.16
C HIS A 239 11.78 -1.10 -9.05
N SER A 240 12.14 -1.55 -7.86
CA SER A 240 11.45 -1.10 -6.66
C SER A 240 11.76 0.38 -6.45
N ALA A 241 10.77 1.17 -6.06
CA ALA A 241 10.94 2.61 -5.88
C ALA A 241 10.15 3.12 -4.69
N LEU A 242 10.68 4.20 -4.11
CA LEU A 242 10.01 4.99 -3.09
C LEU A 242 9.37 6.21 -3.74
N ILE A 243 8.07 6.39 -3.54
CA ILE A 243 7.28 7.45 -4.12
C ILE A 243 6.77 8.35 -3.00
N ARG A 244 7.03 9.65 -3.10
CA ARG A 244 6.55 10.68 -2.18
C ARG A 244 5.84 11.76 -2.97
N ALA A 245 4.76 12.30 -2.39
CA ALA A 245 4.09 13.48 -2.90
C ALA A 245 3.24 14.12 -1.79
N VAL A 246 2.86 15.38 -1.98
CA VAL A 246 2.12 16.16 -0.99
C VAL A 246 0.84 16.70 -1.61
N LYS A 247 -0.30 16.58 -0.89
CA LYS A 247 -1.50 17.36 -1.18
C LYS A 247 -1.24 18.80 -0.76
N PRO A 248 -1.34 19.80 -1.66
CA PRO A 248 -1.11 21.19 -1.32
C PRO A 248 -1.92 21.62 -0.11
N ALA A 249 -1.32 22.42 0.78
CA ALA A 249 -2.09 23.12 1.79
C ALA A 249 -3.10 24.01 1.07
N GLY A 250 -4.38 23.88 1.40
CA GLY A 250 -5.39 24.74 0.82
C GLY A 250 -4.97 26.22 0.98
N THR A 251 -5.02 26.99 -0.08
CA THR A 251 -4.83 28.43 0.00
C THR A 251 -5.97 28.96 0.87
N GLY A 252 -5.68 29.14 2.15
CA GLY A 252 -6.60 29.81 3.07
C GLY A 252 -6.97 31.15 2.44
N ASN A 253 -8.20 31.26 1.94
CA ASN A 253 -8.75 32.50 1.48
C ASN A 253 -8.92 33.41 2.72
N GLY A 254 -7.81 34.01 3.10
CA GLY A 254 -7.75 35.02 4.15
C GLY A 254 -8.54 36.26 3.72
N SER A 255 -9.86 36.11 3.63
CA SER A 255 -10.75 37.26 3.67
C SER A 255 -10.62 37.91 5.06
N ARG A 256 -9.52 38.65 5.26
CA ARG A 256 -9.49 39.71 6.28
C ARG A 256 -10.59 40.69 5.89
N ARG A 257 -11.77 40.54 6.48
CA ARG A 257 -12.65 41.67 6.62
C ARG A 257 -11.92 42.63 7.56
N LEU A 258 -11.37 43.69 6.98
CA LEU A 258 -10.94 44.85 7.74
C LEU A 258 -12.17 45.54 8.38
N PRO A 259 -12.04 46.11 9.58
CA PRO A 259 -13.11 46.71 10.34
C PRO A 259 -13.67 47.94 9.66
#